data_1c0e57712d0c3415ed5a83c9123c261c
#
_entry.id   1c0e57712d0c3415ed5a83c9123c261c
#
_cell.length_a   1.000
_cell.length_b   1.000
_cell.length_c   1.000
_cell.angle_alpha   90.00
_cell.angle_beta   90.00
_cell.angle_gamma   90.00
#
_symmetry.space_group_name_H-M   'P 1'
#
loop_
_entity.id
_entity.type
_entity.pdbx_description
1 polymer ?
#
loop_
_entity_poly.entity_id
_entity_poly.type
_entity_poly.pdbx_seq_one_letter_code
_entity_poly.pdbx_strand_id
1 'polypeptide(L)'
;MENKMEEISSQRKLEALEENGTLIRKDGKTFLQLDCENAKELSMKWGEKLYPFTKTGKKWILELPFSTPVNYVQICIDGQEVLSPELPIAHGYGRPYNYIELPDEDGLFELRDVPHGTLTQEFYKSQISDNWEKLILYLPPCVPSAGLPVLYLQHGFGESEISWSTTGKVNLLMDNLIAAGKIKPFAIVMGNGMVKQRIDGELKLNRALYGQMLVEEILPMIEKKYQFGGSKEKRGMAGLSMGSVQTTRTICEHPELTDPDKL
;
A
#
# COMPACT_ATOMS: atom_id res chain seq x y z
N MET A 1 28.16 15.04 -13.80
CA MET A 1 26.89 14.95 -13.02
C MET A 1 26.49 13.50 -13.05
N GLU A 2 26.96 12.72 -12.09
CA GLU A 2 26.50 11.34 -11.93
C GLU A 2 25.02 11.36 -11.57
N ASN A 3 24.26 10.70 -12.38
CA ASN A 3 22.81 10.56 -12.21
C ASN A 3 22.57 9.60 -11.03
N LYS A 4 22.54 10.12 -9.81
CA LYS A 4 22.10 9.37 -8.63
C LYS A 4 20.58 9.19 -8.68
N MET A 5 20.09 8.46 -9.66
CA MET A 5 18.83 7.77 -9.53
C MET A 5 19.14 6.45 -8.80
N GLU A 6 19.51 6.53 -7.54
CA GLU A 6 19.35 5.39 -6.65
C GLU A 6 17.86 5.09 -6.61
N GLU A 7 17.52 3.87 -6.99
CA GLU A 7 16.16 3.37 -6.88
C GLU A 7 15.74 3.47 -5.41
N ILE A 8 14.92 4.49 -5.11
CA ILE A 8 14.48 4.75 -3.74
C ILE A 8 13.66 3.53 -3.32
N SER A 9 14.21 2.70 -2.46
CA SER A 9 13.52 1.55 -1.88
C SER A 9 12.17 1.99 -1.33
N SER A 10 11.11 1.25 -1.62
CA SER A 10 9.78 1.52 -1.07
C SER A 10 9.75 1.58 0.46
N GLN A 11 10.76 1.03 1.11
CA GLN A 11 10.88 0.96 2.57
C GLN A 11 11.62 2.17 3.20
N ARG A 12 12.38 2.93 2.40
CA ARG A 12 13.22 4.05 2.87
C ARG A 12 12.91 5.37 2.19
N LYS A 13 11.67 5.57 1.74
CA LYS A 13 11.33 6.77 0.96
C LYS A 13 11.43 8.08 1.76
N LEU A 14 11.04 8.06 3.02
CA LEU A 14 11.16 9.22 3.90
C LEU A 14 12.62 9.64 4.04
N GLU A 15 13.49 8.72 4.44
CA GLU A 15 14.91 8.98 4.64
C GLU A 15 15.57 9.51 3.36
N ALA A 16 15.28 8.89 2.22
CA ALA A 16 15.81 9.32 0.93
C ALA A 16 15.36 10.75 0.55
N LEU A 17 14.11 11.12 0.86
CA LEU A 17 13.61 12.48 0.61
C LEU A 17 14.26 13.52 1.56
N GLU A 18 14.60 13.14 2.79
CA GLU A 18 15.34 13.99 3.73
C GLU A 18 16.81 14.12 3.32
N GLU A 19 17.48 13.02 2.96
CA GLU A 19 18.87 12.99 2.54
C GLU A 19 19.12 13.82 1.28
N ASN A 20 18.20 13.84 0.33
CA ASN A 20 18.33 14.63 -0.90
C ASN A 20 17.79 16.08 -0.76
N GLY A 21 17.22 16.43 0.39
CA GLY A 21 16.72 17.78 0.68
C GLY A 21 15.36 18.10 0.06
N THR A 22 14.61 17.10 -0.43
CA THR A 22 13.24 17.28 -0.91
C THR A 22 12.28 17.50 0.26
N LEU A 23 12.49 16.84 1.40
CA LEU A 23 11.82 17.11 2.66
C LEU A 23 12.77 17.73 3.68
N ILE A 24 12.32 18.79 4.32
CA ILE A 24 13.08 19.53 5.33
C ILE A 24 12.23 19.61 6.61
N ARG A 25 12.75 19.05 7.71
CA ARG A 25 12.11 19.18 9.02
C ARG A 25 12.82 20.23 9.86
N LYS A 26 12.08 21.22 10.31
CA LYS A 26 12.61 22.33 11.12
C LYS A 26 11.54 22.90 12.04
N ASP A 27 11.90 23.13 13.30
CA ASP A 27 11.03 23.77 14.32
C ASP A 27 9.63 23.11 14.44
N GLY A 28 9.58 21.75 14.37
CA GLY A 28 8.34 20.99 14.46
C GLY A 28 7.46 21.03 13.20
N LYS A 29 7.97 21.63 12.11
CA LYS A 29 7.29 21.73 10.81
C LYS A 29 8.02 20.93 9.76
N THR A 30 7.28 20.47 8.75
CA THR A 30 7.86 19.82 7.58
C THR A 30 7.60 20.64 6.33
N PHE A 31 8.63 20.81 5.53
CA PHE A 31 8.60 21.56 4.29
C PHE A 31 8.92 20.65 3.12
N LEU A 32 8.14 20.77 2.05
CA LEU A 32 8.45 20.18 0.75
C LEU A 32 9.21 21.19 -0.10
N GLN A 33 10.37 20.79 -0.63
CA GLN A 33 11.20 21.59 -1.51
C GLN A 33 11.34 20.91 -2.87
N LEU A 34 11.00 21.60 -3.95
CA LEU A 34 11.07 21.08 -5.32
C LEU A 34 11.88 21.99 -6.22
N ASP A 35 12.52 21.39 -7.24
CA ASP A 35 13.27 22.06 -8.27
C ASP A 35 12.43 22.27 -9.53
N CYS A 36 11.85 23.47 -9.69
CA CYS A 36 11.06 23.85 -10.85
C CYS A 36 11.48 25.24 -11.35
N GLU A 37 12.73 25.38 -11.79
CA GLU A 37 13.35 26.68 -12.11
C GLU A 37 12.50 27.51 -13.08
N ASN A 38 11.94 26.88 -14.12
CA ASN A 38 11.20 27.53 -15.20
C ASN A 38 9.70 27.73 -14.91
N ALA A 39 9.18 27.20 -13.80
CA ALA A 39 7.79 27.37 -13.44
C ALA A 39 7.47 28.83 -13.09
N LYS A 40 6.30 29.33 -13.55
CA LYS A 40 5.75 30.62 -13.16
C LYS A 40 4.99 30.52 -11.85
N GLU A 41 4.28 29.41 -11.68
CA GLU A 41 3.56 29.05 -10.45
C GLU A 41 3.72 27.57 -10.16
N LEU A 42 3.78 27.23 -8.88
CA LEU A 42 3.82 25.85 -8.40
C LEU A 42 2.86 25.70 -7.23
N SER A 43 2.04 24.67 -7.26
CA SER A 43 1.16 24.32 -6.14
C SER A 43 1.10 22.81 -5.94
N MET A 44 0.72 22.41 -4.74
CA MET A 44 0.42 21.04 -4.38
C MET A 44 -1.09 20.92 -4.14
N LYS A 45 -1.74 19.97 -4.81
CA LYS A 45 -3.12 19.61 -4.52
C LYS A 45 -3.13 18.45 -3.54
N TRP A 46 -3.85 18.63 -2.43
CA TRP A 46 -4.11 17.61 -1.44
C TRP A 46 -5.62 17.59 -1.13
N GLY A 47 -6.26 16.47 -1.42
CA GLY A 47 -7.71 16.41 -1.51
C GLY A 47 -8.23 17.40 -2.57
N GLU A 48 -9.19 18.25 -2.19
CA GLU A 48 -9.76 19.27 -3.08
C GLU A 48 -9.07 20.66 -2.98
N LYS A 49 -8.04 20.79 -2.13
CA LYS A 49 -7.37 22.06 -1.86
C LYS A 49 -6.04 22.17 -2.60
N LEU A 50 -5.76 23.39 -3.08
CA LEU A 50 -4.47 23.79 -3.65
C LEU A 50 -3.66 24.58 -2.61
N TYR A 51 -2.39 24.22 -2.47
CA TYR A 51 -1.43 24.84 -1.57
C TYR A 51 -0.29 25.42 -2.41
N PRO A 52 -0.16 26.74 -2.52
CA PRO A 52 0.88 27.37 -3.33
C PRO A 52 2.24 27.25 -2.67
N PHE A 53 3.27 26.99 -3.48
CA PHE A 53 4.64 27.09 -3.06
C PHE A 53 5.13 28.53 -3.09
N THR A 54 6.10 28.84 -2.25
CA THR A 54 6.86 30.11 -2.29
C THR A 54 8.17 29.88 -3.00
N LYS A 55 8.48 30.69 -4.03
CA LYS A 55 9.75 30.64 -4.76
C LYS A 55 10.84 31.28 -3.92
N THR A 56 11.95 30.56 -3.70
CA THR A 56 13.12 31.01 -2.97
C THR A 56 14.36 30.71 -3.81
N GLY A 57 14.83 31.70 -4.55
CA GLY A 57 15.92 31.52 -5.53
C GLY A 57 15.49 30.57 -6.65
N LYS A 58 16.17 29.44 -6.77
CA LYS A 58 15.86 28.38 -7.76
C LYS A 58 14.88 27.32 -7.23
N LYS A 59 14.62 27.30 -5.93
CA LYS A 59 13.80 26.31 -5.24
C LYS A 59 12.40 26.84 -4.98
N TRP A 60 11.46 25.91 -4.87
CA TRP A 60 10.10 26.17 -4.45
C TRP A 60 9.84 25.44 -3.13
N ILE A 61 9.32 26.15 -2.14
CA ILE A 61 9.16 25.65 -0.77
C ILE A 61 7.70 25.78 -0.35
N LEU A 62 7.16 24.72 0.25
CA LEU A 62 5.82 24.66 0.84
C LEU A 62 5.89 24.05 2.23
N GLU A 63 5.34 24.73 3.24
CA GLU A 63 5.05 24.11 4.54
C GLU A 63 3.89 23.12 4.35
N LEU A 64 4.11 21.84 4.71
CA LEU A 64 3.11 20.79 4.51
C LEU A 64 1.90 20.99 5.43
N PRO A 65 0.67 20.91 4.89
CA PRO A 65 -0.55 21.16 5.65
C PRO A 65 -1.06 19.95 6.43
N PHE A 66 -0.29 18.85 6.48
CA PHE A 66 -0.69 17.59 7.09
C PHE A 66 0.46 16.99 7.93
N SER A 67 0.09 16.12 8.87
CA SER A 67 1.00 15.35 9.72
C SER A 67 0.75 13.84 9.65
N THR A 68 -0.22 13.38 8.84
CA THR A 68 -0.50 11.96 8.66
C THR A 68 0.66 11.25 7.96
N PRO A 69 0.97 9.98 8.29
CA PRO A 69 2.15 9.29 7.78
C PRO A 69 2.22 9.16 6.25
N VAL A 70 1.09 8.94 5.56
CA VAL A 70 1.06 8.79 4.09
C VAL A 70 0.02 9.71 3.48
N ASN A 71 0.45 10.52 2.51
CA ASN A 71 -0.40 11.52 1.87
C ASN A 71 -0.24 11.47 0.35
N TYR A 72 -1.29 11.09 -0.37
CA TYR A 72 -1.35 11.23 -1.83
C TYR A 72 -1.48 12.70 -2.20
N VAL A 73 -0.60 13.16 -3.08
CA VAL A 73 -0.56 14.55 -3.54
C VAL A 73 -0.44 14.63 -5.06
N GLN A 74 -0.81 15.75 -5.62
CA GLN A 74 -0.61 16.09 -7.02
C GLN A 74 0.18 17.39 -7.10
N ILE A 75 1.23 17.41 -7.90
CA ILE A 75 1.99 18.63 -8.16
C ILE A 75 1.38 19.31 -9.37
N CYS A 76 1.15 20.61 -9.27
CA CYS A 76 0.61 21.43 -10.35
C CYS A 76 1.63 22.49 -10.73
N ILE A 77 2.11 22.44 -11.97
CA ILE A 77 3.05 23.40 -12.57
C ILE A 77 2.29 24.21 -13.61
N ASP A 78 2.23 25.53 -13.45
CA ASP A 78 1.56 26.45 -14.38
C ASP A 78 0.11 25.99 -14.70
N GLY A 79 -0.62 25.53 -13.68
CA GLY A 79 -2.00 25.05 -13.76
C GLY A 79 -2.17 23.62 -14.27
N GLN A 80 -1.12 22.91 -14.60
CA GLN A 80 -1.19 21.52 -15.08
C GLN A 80 -0.75 20.52 -13.98
N GLU A 81 -1.56 19.47 -13.77
CA GLU A 81 -1.19 18.37 -12.89
C GLU A 81 -0.08 17.51 -13.52
N VAL A 82 1.01 17.28 -12.79
CA VAL A 82 2.17 16.48 -13.21
C VAL A 82 2.58 15.50 -12.12
N LEU A 83 3.31 14.45 -12.51
CA LEU A 83 4.06 13.63 -11.57
C LEU A 83 5.47 14.18 -11.44
N SER A 84 5.82 14.67 -10.25
CA SER A 84 7.19 15.11 -9.97
C SER A 84 8.12 13.91 -9.88
N PRO A 85 9.26 13.91 -10.57
CA PRO A 85 10.27 12.85 -10.45
C PRO A 85 11.02 12.89 -9.11
N GLU A 86 10.90 13.97 -8.35
CA GLU A 86 11.52 14.16 -7.03
C GLU A 86 10.73 13.46 -5.91
N LEU A 87 9.49 13.01 -6.19
CA LEU A 87 8.63 12.37 -5.21
C LEU A 87 8.33 10.92 -5.62
N PRO A 88 8.17 10.02 -4.64
CA PRO A 88 7.75 8.66 -4.92
C PRO A 88 6.35 8.62 -5.53
N ILE A 89 6.08 7.55 -6.30
CA ILE A 89 4.82 7.34 -7.01
C ILE A 89 4.12 6.12 -6.44
N ALA A 90 2.82 6.24 -6.23
CA ALA A 90 1.92 5.14 -5.91
C ALA A 90 0.67 5.22 -6.79
N HIS A 91 -0.12 4.15 -6.80
CA HIS A 91 -1.39 4.09 -7.51
C HIS A 91 -2.54 4.14 -6.50
N GLY A 92 -3.50 5.01 -6.77
CA GLY A 92 -4.74 5.13 -6.03
C GLY A 92 -5.81 5.77 -6.91
N TYR A 93 -7.08 5.53 -6.64
CA TYR A 93 -8.20 6.08 -7.42
C TYR A 93 -8.12 5.82 -8.93
N GLY A 94 -7.45 4.73 -9.36
CA GLY A 94 -7.31 4.34 -10.76
C GLY A 94 -6.23 5.09 -11.56
N ARG A 95 -5.37 5.87 -10.91
CA ARG A 95 -4.27 6.61 -11.55
C ARG A 95 -3.02 6.68 -10.67
N PRO A 96 -1.84 7.03 -11.23
CA PRO A 96 -0.67 7.34 -10.44
C PRO A 96 -0.81 8.69 -9.72
N TYR A 97 -0.22 8.75 -8.52
CA TYR A 97 -0.05 9.95 -7.69
C TYR A 97 1.38 10.01 -7.19
N ASN A 98 1.88 11.20 -6.97
CA ASN A 98 2.97 11.34 -6.01
C ASN A 98 2.44 11.12 -4.60
N TYR A 99 3.28 10.69 -3.68
CA TYR A 99 2.93 10.68 -2.28
C TYR A 99 4.09 11.18 -1.42
N ILE A 100 3.73 11.68 -0.25
CA ILE A 100 4.67 12.14 0.76
C ILE A 100 4.47 11.27 1.98
N GLU A 101 5.58 10.74 2.47
CA GLU A 101 5.62 9.97 3.70
C GLU A 101 6.21 10.83 4.81
N LEU A 102 5.54 10.85 5.96
CA LEU A 102 6.01 11.50 7.18
C LEU A 102 6.25 10.44 8.26
N PRO A 103 7.17 10.68 9.20
CA PRO A 103 7.39 9.75 10.30
C PRO A 103 6.13 9.57 11.13
N ASP A 104 5.92 8.38 11.66
CA ASP A 104 4.96 8.13 12.72
C ASP A 104 5.64 8.29 14.09
N GLU A 105 4.84 8.66 15.10
CA GLU A 105 5.37 8.95 16.46
C GLU A 105 6.04 7.73 17.09
N ASP A 106 5.53 6.53 16.82
CA ASP A 106 6.05 5.28 17.37
C ASP A 106 7.15 4.64 16.51
N GLY A 107 7.39 5.14 15.28
CA GLY A 107 8.32 4.59 14.29
C GLY A 107 7.96 3.16 13.87
N LEU A 108 6.70 2.78 13.89
CA LEU A 108 6.26 1.42 13.58
C LEU A 108 6.39 1.08 12.09
N PHE A 109 6.38 2.09 11.23
CA PHE A 109 6.54 1.94 9.77
C PHE A 109 7.99 2.16 9.30
N GLU A 110 8.93 2.33 10.22
CA GLU A 110 10.34 2.50 9.90
C GLU A 110 11.04 1.15 9.72
N LEU A 111 12.05 1.13 8.86
CA LEU A 111 12.94 0.00 8.72
C LEU A 111 13.87 -0.05 9.94
N ARG A 112 13.69 -1.05 10.80
CA ARG A 112 14.47 -1.26 12.04
C ARG A 112 15.37 -2.47 11.93
N ASP A 113 16.40 -2.53 12.74
CA ASP A 113 17.28 -3.71 12.87
C ASP A 113 16.60 -4.80 13.71
N VAL A 114 15.63 -5.47 13.10
CA VAL A 114 14.85 -6.59 13.65
C VAL A 114 14.76 -7.70 12.61
N PRO A 115 14.44 -8.95 12.99
CA PRO A 115 14.16 -9.97 12.00
C PRO A 115 13.00 -9.55 11.06
N HIS A 116 13.23 -9.64 9.76
CA HIS A 116 12.22 -9.28 8.74
C HIS A 116 11.56 -10.51 8.14
N GLY A 117 10.26 -10.40 7.92
CA GLY A 117 9.47 -11.35 7.15
C GLY A 117 9.77 -11.27 5.65
N THR A 118 9.13 -12.13 4.88
CA THR A 118 9.27 -12.15 3.42
C THR A 118 8.00 -11.68 2.73
N LEU A 119 8.17 -10.92 1.65
CA LEU A 119 7.10 -10.64 0.68
C LEU A 119 7.27 -11.58 -0.51
N THR A 120 6.27 -12.44 -0.72
CA THR A 120 6.26 -13.41 -1.81
C THR A 120 5.17 -13.07 -2.80
N GLN A 121 5.51 -13.08 -4.09
CA GLN A 121 4.57 -12.87 -5.17
C GLN A 121 4.12 -14.21 -5.74
N GLU A 122 2.79 -14.42 -5.82
CA GLU A 122 2.17 -15.59 -6.41
C GLU A 122 1.37 -15.23 -7.66
N PHE A 123 1.49 -16.05 -8.69
CA PHE A 123 0.67 -15.95 -9.89
C PHE A 123 -0.24 -17.16 -10.00
N TYR A 124 -1.48 -16.93 -10.43
CA TYR A 124 -2.41 -18.01 -10.74
C TYR A 124 -3.31 -17.64 -11.92
N LYS A 125 -3.76 -18.64 -12.67
CA LYS A 125 -4.77 -18.46 -13.71
C LYS A 125 -6.15 -18.65 -13.08
N SER A 126 -6.88 -17.53 -12.92
CA SER A 126 -8.26 -17.59 -12.45
C SER A 126 -9.18 -18.13 -13.53
N GLN A 127 -10.05 -19.06 -13.16
CA GLN A 127 -11.14 -19.55 -14.02
C GLN A 127 -12.33 -18.59 -13.99
N ILE A 128 -12.50 -17.87 -12.88
CA ILE A 128 -13.60 -16.93 -12.66
C ILE A 128 -13.41 -15.65 -13.49
N SER A 129 -12.23 -15.06 -13.46
CA SER A 129 -11.92 -13.85 -14.25
C SER A 129 -11.48 -14.15 -15.68
N ASP A 130 -11.14 -15.40 -15.96
CA ASP A 130 -10.45 -15.87 -17.19
C ASP A 130 -9.17 -15.08 -17.47
N ASN A 131 -8.44 -14.71 -16.42
CA ASN A 131 -7.22 -13.91 -16.53
C ASN A 131 -6.10 -14.45 -15.63
N TRP A 132 -4.86 -14.02 -15.88
CA TRP A 132 -3.77 -14.18 -14.94
C TRP A 132 -3.91 -13.18 -13.81
N GLU A 133 -3.88 -13.66 -12.60
CA GLU A 133 -3.99 -12.88 -11.38
C GLU A 133 -2.73 -13.00 -10.53
N LYS A 134 -2.57 -12.06 -9.61
CA LYS A 134 -1.39 -11.94 -8.77
C LYS A 134 -1.78 -11.66 -7.33
N LEU A 135 -1.03 -12.24 -6.40
CA LEU A 135 -1.14 -12.02 -4.96
C LEU A 135 0.21 -11.64 -4.38
N ILE A 136 0.21 -10.83 -3.34
CA ILE A 136 1.37 -10.63 -2.48
C ILE A 136 1.07 -11.26 -1.11
N LEU A 137 2.02 -12.06 -0.63
CA LEU A 137 1.96 -12.65 0.70
C LEU A 137 3.06 -12.07 1.57
N TYR A 138 2.70 -11.72 2.80
CA TYR A 138 3.67 -11.51 3.86
C TYR A 138 3.72 -12.77 4.72
N LEU A 139 4.93 -13.30 4.93
CA LEU A 139 5.20 -14.40 5.85
C LEU A 139 6.11 -13.87 6.96
N PRO A 140 5.71 -14.02 8.25
CA PRO A 140 6.46 -13.46 9.36
C PRO A 140 7.82 -14.12 9.53
N PRO A 141 8.81 -13.42 10.14
CA PRO A 141 10.14 -13.95 10.33
C PRO A 141 10.17 -15.05 11.39
N CYS A 142 11.19 -15.92 11.31
CA CYS A 142 11.60 -16.86 12.35
C CYS A 142 10.55 -17.90 12.78
N VAL A 143 9.48 -18.08 12.00
CA VAL A 143 8.43 -19.07 12.27
C VAL A 143 8.06 -19.84 11.00
N PRO A 144 7.73 -21.14 11.09
CA PRO A 144 7.16 -21.88 9.95
C PRO A 144 5.82 -21.29 9.53
N SER A 145 5.50 -21.33 8.25
CA SER A 145 4.17 -20.92 7.76
C SER A 145 3.06 -21.87 8.21
N ALA A 146 3.40 -23.15 8.43
CA ALA A 146 2.44 -24.18 8.79
C ALA A 146 1.71 -23.88 10.10
N GLY A 147 0.37 -23.83 10.03
CA GLY A 147 -0.50 -23.61 11.17
C GLY A 147 -0.64 -22.15 11.63
N LEU A 148 0.00 -21.18 10.97
CA LEU A 148 -0.21 -19.76 11.26
C LEU A 148 -1.65 -19.32 11.03
N PRO A 149 -2.17 -18.37 11.80
CA PRO A 149 -3.33 -17.59 11.39
C PRO A 149 -3.02 -16.80 10.12
N VAL A 150 -4.07 -16.44 9.37
CA VAL A 150 -3.96 -15.66 8.14
C VAL A 150 -4.95 -14.50 8.12
N LEU A 151 -4.47 -13.33 7.71
CA LEU A 151 -5.29 -12.17 7.41
C LEU A 151 -5.38 -11.98 5.88
N TYR A 152 -6.57 -12.02 5.32
CA TYR A 152 -6.85 -11.58 3.95
C TYR A 152 -7.11 -10.09 3.96
N LEU A 153 -6.15 -9.30 3.45
CA LEU A 153 -6.13 -7.84 3.57
C LEU A 153 -6.36 -7.18 2.20
N GLN A 154 -7.49 -6.49 2.07
CA GLN A 154 -7.93 -5.96 0.79
C GLN A 154 -7.70 -4.45 0.67
N HIS A 155 -7.18 -4.03 -0.49
CA HIS A 155 -6.87 -2.63 -0.82
C HIS A 155 -8.10 -1.81 -1.24
N GLY A 156 -7.95 -0.48 -1.33
CA GLY A 156 -8.96 0.48 -1.75
C GLY A 156 -9.16 0.56 -3.27
N PHE A 157 -10.13 1.39 -3.70
CA PHE A 157 -10.41 1.58 -5.12
C PHE A 157 -9.23 2.18 -5.88
N GLY A 158 -8.89 1.55 -7.01
CA GLY A 158 -7.83 2.01 -7.90
C GLY A 158 -6.40 1.73 -7.42
N GLU A 159 -6.27 1.02 -6.31
CA GLU A 159 -5.02 0.46 -5.81
C GLU A 159 -4.78 -0.96 -6.37
N SER A 160 -3.84 -1.70 -5.80
CA SER A 160 -3.51 -3.07 -6.22
C SER A 160 -2.99 -3.93 -5.06
N GLU A 161 -2.69 -5.18 -5.34
CA GLU A 161 -2.16 -6.15 -4.38
C GLU A 161 -0.87 -5.72 -3.67
N ILE A 162 -0.10 -4.78 -4.24
CA ILE A 162 1.15 -4.28 -3.64
C ILE A 162 0.94 -3.10 -2.69
N SER A 163 -0.24 -2.48 -2.67
CA SER A 163 -0.45 -1.19 -1.99
C SER A 163 -0.19 -1.27 -0.49
N TRP A 164 -0.65 -2.33 0.16
CA TRP A 164 -0.42 -2.53 1.59
C TRP A 164 1.06 -2.76 1.95
N SER A 165 1.86 -3.35 1.05
CA SER A 165 3.29 -3.56 1.28
C SER A 165 4.16 -2.38 0.84
N THR A 166 3.66 -1.48 -0.01
CA THR A 166 4.40 -0.30 -0.48
C THR A 166 4.06 0.95 0.35
N THR A 167 2.88 1.52 0.13
CA THR A 167 2.43 2.72 0.85
C THR A 167 1.94 2.41 2.26
N GLY A 168 1.32 1.24 2.48
CA GLY A 168 0.86 0.79 3.78
C GLY A 168 1.96 0.22 4.67
N LYS A 169 3.12 -0.16 4.10
CA LYS A 169 4.27 -0.74 4.82
C LYS A 169 3.90 -1.83 5.84
N VAL A 170 2.87 -2.60 5.54
CA VAL A 170 2.33 -3.60 6.47
C VAL A 170 3.37 -4.64 6.90
N ASN A 171 4.33 -4.96 6.03
CA ASN A 171 5.45 -5.85 6.36
C ASN A 171 6.34 -5.27 7.46
N LEU A 172 6.71 -3.98 7.41
CA LEU A 172 7.52 -3.34 8.45
C LEU A 172 6.75 -3.21 9.76
N LEU A 173 5.47 -2.81 9.68
CA LEU A 173 4.58 -2.77 10.82
C LEU A 173 4.52 -4.12 11.54
N MET A 174 4.33 -5.20 10.79
CA MET A 174 4.29 -6.56 11.33
C MET A 174 5.60 -6.96 11.98
N ASP A 175 6.73 -6.75 11.28
CA ASP A 175 8.06 -7.09 11.77
C ASP A 175 8.35 -6.38 13.11
N ASN A 176 8.09 -5.07 13.15
CA ASN A 176 8.33 -4.26 14.35
C ASN A 176 7.42 -4.66 15.53
N LEU A 177 6.14 -4.93 15.26
CA LEU A 177 5.19 -5.37 16.31
C LEU A 177 5.51 -6.78 16.82
N ILE A 178 5.90 -7.71 15.95
CA ILE A 178 6.30 -9.06 16.32
C ILE A 178 7.58 -9.00 17.17
N ALA A 179 8.60 -8.26 16.73
CA ALA A 179 9.85 -8.10 17.46
C ALA A 179 9.65 -7.45 18.84
N ALA A 180 8.71 -6.51 18.95
CA ALA A 180 8.32 -5.89 20.22
C ALA A 180 7.45 -6.81 21.11
N GLY A 181 7.07 -8.00 20.66
CA GLY A 181 6.18 -8.92 21.38
C GLY A 181 4.74 -8.39 21.55
N LYS A 182 4.35 -7.38 20.77
CA LYS A 182 3.00 -6.77 20.84
C LYS A 182 1.93 -7.60 20.15
N ILE A 183 2.32 -8.40 19.15
CA ILE A 183 1.42 -9.30 18.42
C ILE A 183 2.04 -10.68 18.26
N LYS A 184 1.21 -11.68 18.07
CA LYS A 184 1.64 -13.02 17.62
C LYS A 184 1.83 -13.02 16.10
N PRO A 185 2.78 -13.80 15.56
CA PRO A 185 2.97 -13.93 14.12
C PRO A 185 1.73 -14.47 13.41
N PHE A 186 1.37 -13.87 12.27
CA PHE A 186 0.37 -14.37 11.32
C PHE A 186 0.75 -14.01 9.89
N ALA A 187 0.28 -14.76 8.92
CA ALA A 187 0.47 -14.50 7.50
C ALA A 187 -0.52 -13.44 7.01
N ILE A 188 -0.16 -12.66 5.98
CA ILE A 188 -1.08 -11.75 5.32
C ILE A 188 -1.12 -12.08 3.82
N VAL A 189 -2.33 -12.17 3.27
CA VAL A 189 -2.59 -12.39 1.85
C VAL A 189 -3.25 -11.15 1.27
N MET A 190 -2.63 -10.53 0.30
CA MET A 190 -3.08 -9.30 -0.36
C MET A 190 -3.40 -9.62 -1.82
N GLY A 191 -4.68 -9.61 -2.18
CA GLY A 191 -5.15 -9.85 -3.53
C GLY A 191 -5.51 -8.57 -4.27
N ASN A 192 -5.72 -8.65 -5.58
CA ASN A 192 -6.15 -7.53 -6.39
C ASN A 192 -7.69 -7.49 -6.51
N GLY A 193 -8.34 -6.60 -5.74
CA GLY A 193 -9.79 -6.41 -5.77
C GLY A 193 -10.31 -5.62 -6.97
N MET A 194 -9.43 -5.04 -7.81
CA MET A 194 -9.77 -4.41 -9.08
C MET A 194 -9.86 -5.45 -10.21
N VAL A 195 -10.62 -6.53 -9.96
CA VAL A 195 -10.74 -7.68 -10.87
C VAL A 195 -11.24 -7.24 -12.24
N LYS A 196 -10.54 -7.68 -13.28
CA LYS A 196 -10.95 -7.51 -14.67
C LYS A 196 -11.35 -8.86 -15.24
N GLN A 197 -12.56 -8.95 -15.73
CA GLN A 197 -13.11 -10.15 -16.38
C GLN A 197 -13.08 -9.98 -17.91
N ARG A 198 -12.75 -11.03 -18.62
CA ARG A 198 -12.86 -11.06 -20.09
C ARG A 198 -14.31 -11.31 -20.48
N ILE A 199 -14.93 -10.32 -21.13
CA ILE A 199 -16.30 -10.37 -21.66
C ILE A 199 -16.24 -9.99 -23.13
N ASP A 200 -16.68 -10.86 -24.03
CA ASP A 200 -16.66 -10.65 -25.49
C ASP A 200 -15.26 -10.29 -26.02
N GLY A 201 -14.20 -10.89 -25.47
CA GLY A 201 -12.81 -10.64 -25.84
C GLY A 201 -12.17 -9.41 -25.17
N GLU A 202 -12.94 -8.54 -24.52
CA GLU A 202 -12.48 -7.32 -23.85
C GLU A 202 -12.33 -7.53 -22.33
N LEU A 203 -11.32 -6.89 -21.73
CA LEU A 203 -11.17 -6.85 -20.27
C LEU A 203 -12.04 -5.75 -19.68
N LYS A 204 -13.09 -6.13 -18.94
CA LYS A 204 -14.00 -5.21 -18.25
C LYS A 204 -13.85 -5.33 -16.73
N LEU A 205 -13.86 -4.19 -16.04
CA LEU A 205 -13.77 -4.16 -14.59
C LEU A 205 -15.03 -4.78 -13.96
N ASN A 206 -14.83 -5.82 -13.14
CA ASN A 206 -15.89 -6.49 -12.38
C ASN A 206 -15.42 -6.78 -10.94
N ARG A 207 -15.48 -5.77 -10.09
CA ARG A 207 -15.05 -5.84 -8.69
C ARG A 207 -15.86 -6.80 -7.82
N ALA A 208 -17.08 -7.14 -8.25
CA ALA A 208 -17.97 -8.05 -7.51
C ALA A 208 -17.47 -9.50 -7.50
N LEU A 209 -16.60 -9.86 -8.45
CA LEU A 209 -16.03 -11.22 -8.53
C LEU A 209 -15.00 -11.52 -7.46
N TYR A 210 -14.42 -10.49 -6.80
CA TYR A 210 -13.32 -10.73 -5.86
C TYR A 210 -13.70 -11.70 -4.72
N GLY A 211 -14.89 -11.53 -4.14
CA GLY A 211 -15.36 -12.44 -3.07
C GLY A 211 -15.41 -13.90 -3.52
N GLN A 212 -15.98 -14.14 -4.69
CA GLN A 212 -16.03 -15.48 -5.28
C GLN A 212 -14.62 -16.03 -5.55
N MET A 213 -13.74 -15.23 -6.17
CA MET A 213 -12.35 -15.63 -6.42
C MET A 213 -11.61 -15.93 -5.13
N LEU A 214 -11.82 -15.13 -4.09
CA LEU A 214 -11.20 -15.35 -2.79
C LEU A 214 -11.59 -16.71 -2.21
N VAL A 215 -12.89 -17.04 -2.22
CA VAL A 215 -13.44 -18.27 -1.61
C VAL A 215 -13.10 -19.50 -2.44
N GLU A 216 -13.30 -19.43 -3.73
CA GLU A 216 -13.23 -20.62 -4.60
C GLU A 216 -11.81 -20.90 -5.13
N GLU A 217 -10.95 -19.87 -5.26
CA GLU A 217 -9.64 -20.02 -5.88
C GLU A 217 -8.48 -19.66 -4.94
N ILE A 218 -8.47 -18.44 -4.37
CA ILE A 218 -7.31 -17.92 -3.63
C ILE A 218 -7.10 -18.69 -2.32
N LEU A 219 -8.14 -18.76 -1.49
CA LEU A 219 -8.10 -19.37 -0.18
C LEU A 219 -7.67 -20.84 -0.25
N PRO A 220 -8.33 -21.73 -1.04
CA PRO A 220 -7.92 -23.13 -1.09
C PRO A 220 -6.52 -23.32 -1.67
N MET A 221 -6.12 -22.51 -2.66
CA MET A 221 -4.80 -22.61 -3.27
C MET A 221 -3.70 -22.22 -2.29
N ILE A 222 -3.83 -21.09 -1.63
CA ILE A 222 -2.78 -20.52 -0.77
C ILE A 222 -2.68 -21.27 0.55
N GLU A 223 -3.80 -21.60 1.18
CA GLU A 223 -3.79 -22.36 2.44
C GLU A 223 -3.21 -23.77 2.25
N LYS A 224 -3.51 -24.43 1.12
CA LYS A 224 -2.89 -25.71 0.78
C LYS A 224 -1.39 -25.60 0.55
N LYS A 225 -0.95 -24.58 -0.19
CA LYS A 225 0.48 -24.38 -0.53
C LYS A 225 1.32 -24.07 0.68
N TYR A 226 0.87 -23.18 1.55
CA TYR A 226 1.62 -22.67 2.70
C TYR A 226 1.25 -23.34 4.02
N GLN A 227 0.19 -24.14 4.05
CA GLN A 227 -0.29 -24.89 5.22
C GLN A 227 -0.68 -23.99 6.41
N PHE A 228 -1.10 -22.75 6.16
CA PHE A 228 -1.64 -21.84 7.16
C PHE A 228 -3.18 -21.76 7.11
N GLY A 229 -3.82 -21.01 8.00
CA GLY A 229 -5.28 -20.91 8.07
C GLY A 229 -5.95 -22.25 8.38
N GLY A 230 -6.76 -22.76 7.47
CA GLY A 230 -7.38 -24.08 7.52
C GLY A 230 -8.65 -24.17 8.38
N SER A 231 -8.95 -23.17 9.20
CA SER A 231 -10.18 -23.10 9.99
C SER A 231 -10.63 -21.64 10.18
N LYS A 232 -11.90 -21.44 10.51
CA LYS A 232 -12.47 -20.10 10.70
C LYS A 232 -11.78 -19.32 11.84
N GLU A 233 -11.33 -20.01 12.89
CA GLU A 233 -10.66 -19.41 14.05
C GLU A 233 -9.25 -18.90 13.72
N LYS A 234 -8.71 -19.31 12.57
CA LYS A 234 -7.39 -18.91 12.07
C LYS A 234 -7.46 -17.98 10.88
N ARG A 235 -8.64 -17.54 10.46
CA ARG A 235 -8.82 -16.60 9.36
C ARG A 235 -9.36 -15.28 9.84
N GLY A 236 -8.74 -14.20 9.38
CA GLY A 236 -9.26 -12.86 9.49
C GLY A 236 -9.40 -12.22 8.11
N MET A 237 -10.30 -11.27 7.97
CA MET A 237 -10.49 -10.48 6.75
C MET A 237 -10.60 -9.02 7.12
N ALA A 238 -9.87 -8.16 6.39
CA ALA A 238 -9.92 -6.72 6.55
C ALA A 238 -9.78 -6.02 5.20
N GLY A 239 -10.20 -4.76 5.14
CA GLY A 239 -10.07 -3.99 3.91
C GLY A 239 -10.29 -2.51 4.09
N LEU A 240 -9.73 -1.74 3.16
CA LEU A 240 -9.86 -0.28 3.10
C LEU A 240 -10.91 0.11 2.04
N SER A 241 -11.88 0.98 2.37
CA SER A 241 -12.82 1.56 1.40
C SER A 241 -13.52 0.48 0.54
N MET A 242 -13.23 0.39 -0.75
CA MET A 242 -13.71 -0.70 -1.63
C MET A 242 -13.43 -2.07 -1.02
N GLY A 243 -12.24 -2.27 -0.47
CA GLY A 243 -11.85 -3.53 0.17
C GLY A 243 -12.69 -3.85 1.39
N SER A 244 -13.14 -2.86 2.17
CA SER A 244 -14.05 -3.10 3.29
C SER A 244 -15.42 -3.58 2.82
N VAL A 245 -15.94 -3.04 1.71
CA VAL A 245 -17.19 -3.51 1.10
C VAL A 245 -17.06 -4.95 0.59
N GLN A 246 -15.94 -5.26 -0.09
CA GLN A 246 -15.67 -6.62 -0.57
C GLN A 246 -15.53 -7.60 0.58
N THR A 247 -14.80 -7.25 1.63
CA THR A 247 -14.65 -8.07 2.85
C THR A 247 -15.99 -8.30 3.54
N THR A 248 -16.74 -7.23 3.82
CA THR A 248 -18.06 -7.35 4.49
C THR A 248 -19.00 -8.23 3.69
N ARG A 249 -19.08 -8.02 2.37
CA ARG A 249 -19.91 -8.82 1.49
C ARG A 249 -19.50 -10.30 1.54
N THR A 250 -18.20 -10.59 1.41
CA THR A 250 -17.69 -11.97 1.44
C THR A 250 -18.03 -12.67 2.76
N ILE A 251 -17.84 -12.00 3.90
CA ILE A 251 -18.16 -12.57 5.21
C ILE A 251 -19.69 -12.79 5.39
N CYS A 252 -20.53 -11.87 4.88
CA CYS A 252 -21.98 -12.03 4.93
C CYS A 252 -22.48 -13.17 4.04
N GLU A 253 -21.89 -13.36 2.87
CA GLU A 253 -22.22 -14.46 1.95
C GLU A 253 -21.64 -15.80 2.41
N HIS A 254 -20.52 -15.79 3.17
CA HIS A 254 -19.76 -16.95 3.63
C HIS A 254 -19.38 -16.84 5.13
N PRO A 255 -20.36 -16.89 6.06
CA PRO A 255 -20.09 -16.71 7.49
C PRO A 255 -19.24 -17.84 8.11
N GLU A 256 -19.09 -18.95 7.40
CA GLU A 256 -18.24 -20.06 7.80
C GLU A 256 -16.73 -19.77 7.65
N LEU A 257 -16.35 -18.71 6.96
CA LEU A 257 -14.94 -18.41 6.68
C LEU A 257 -14.19 -17.88 7.88
N THR A 258 -14.82 -17.05 8.70
CA THR A 258 -14.20 -16.34 9.83
C THR A 258 -15.00 -16.54 11.12
N ASP A 259 -14.34 -16.37 12.26
CA ASP A 259 -14.98 -16.38 13.58
C ASP A 259 -15.13 -14.93 14.06
N PRO A 260 -16.36 -14.37 14.13
CA PRO A 260 -16.60 -12.99 14.51
C PRO A 260 -16.18 -12.67 15.95
N ASP A 261 -16.08 -13.70 16.81
CA ASP A 261 -15.70 -13.53 18.22
C ASP A 261 -14.19 -13.45 18.42
N LYS A 262 -13.38 -13.53 17.33
CA LYS A 262 -11.92 -13.55 17.37
C LYS A 262 -11.24 -12.49 16.51
N LEU A 263 -12.01 -11.59 15.94
CA LEU A 263 -11.50 -10.44 15.14
C LEU A 263 -11.30 -9.21 16.01
#